data_170780be9558014edd9944a50e56172f
#
_entry.id   170780be9558014edd9944a50e56172f
#
_cell.length_a   1.000
_cell.length_b   1.000
_cell.length_c   1.000
_cell.angle_alpha   90.00
_cell.angle_beta   90.00
_cell.angle_gamma   90.00
#
_symmetry.space_group_name_H-M   'P 1'
#
loop_
_entity.id
_entity.type
_entity.pdbx_description
1 polymer ?
#
loop_
_entity_poly.entity_id
_entity_poly.type
_entity_poly.pdbx_seq_one_letter_code
_entity_poly.pdbx_strand_id
1 'polypeptide(L)'
;MHIQEELSQRHVLSLTVSNEAGILARIAGLFTARGYNIDSLTVADITDDHAISRITIVTSGPPKVIDQIIAQLDRLVPVHKVXDLTEAGPFVERELALVKVAGVGEDRIEALRLADVFRAKVVDTTIGSFIFELTGTTEKVDNFVALMRQIGLVEVGRTGVVGLMRGKEAN
;
A
#
# COMPACT_ATOMS: atom_id res chain seq x y z
N MET A 1 0.34 -37.03 -11.49
CA MET A 1 -0.01 -35.71 -12.02
C MET A 1 0.24 -34.70 -10.93
N HIS A 2 1.40 -34.04 -11.02
CA HIS A 2 1.73 -32.98 -10.03
C HIS A 2 0.98 -31.73 -10.42
N ILE A 3 -0.04 -31.41 -9.65
CA ILE A 3 -0.66 -30.10 -9.73
C ILE A 3 0.37 -29.15 -9.10
N GLN A 4 1.12 -28.43 -9.92
CA GLN A 4 1.91 -27.32 -9.41
C GLN A 4 0.89 -26.30 -8.92
N GLU A 5 0.77 -26.18 -7.61
CA GLU A 5 0.06 -25.06 -7.03
C GLU A 5 0.78 -23.81 -7.52
N GLU A 6 0.12 -23.05 -8.38
CA GLU A 6 0.67 -21.77 -8.83
C GLU A 6 0.83 -20.88 -7.62
N LEU A 7 2.07 -20.46 -7.36
CA LEU A 7 2.37 -19.66 -6.19
C LEU A 7 1.65 -18.31 -6.27
N SER A 8 1.02 -17.95 -5.17
CA SER A 8 0.38 -16.64 -5.02
C SER A 8 1.45 -15.56 -5.05
N GLN A 9 1.26 -14.54 -5.89
CA GLN A 9 2.18 -13.42 -6.03
C GLN A 9 1.47 -12.11 -5.72
N ARG A 10 2.23 -11.20 -5.11
CA ARG A 10 1.77 -9.85 -4.81
C ARG A 10 1.87 -9.00 -6.07
N HIS A 11 0.81 -8.28 -6.38
CA HIS A 11 0.77 -7.36 -7.52
C HIS A 11 0.30 -5.99 -7.07
N VAL A 12 0.88 -4.96 -7.69
CA VAL A 12 0.47 -3.57 -7.47
C VAL A 12 -0.21 -3.10 -8.74
N LEU A 13 -1.51 -2.83 -8.64
CA LEU A 13 -2.34 -2.41 -9.75
C LEU A 13 -2.61 -0.91 -9.63
N SER A 14 -2.36 -0.16 -10.70
CA SER A 14 -2.63 1.27 -10.75
C SER A 14 -3.78 1.52 -11.73
N LEU A 15 -4.84 2.16 -11.24
CA LEU A 15 -6.01 2.48 -12.05
C LEU A 15 -6.15 3.99 -12.15
N THR A 16 -6.44 4.46 -13.35
CA THR A 16 -6.87 5.83 -13.58
C THR A 16 -8.37 5.79 -13.84
N VAL A 17 -9.16 6.52 -13.06
CA VAL A 17 -10.61 6.43 -13.11
C VAL A 17 -11.24 7.82 -13.12
N SER A 18 -12.45 7.92 -13.71
CA SER A 18 -13.28 9.10 -13.53
C SER A 18 -13.70 9.20 -12.08
N ASN A 19 -13.58 10.38 -11.50
CA ASN A 19 -13.92 10.61 -10.09
C ASN A 19 -15.44 10.72 -9.95
N GLU A 20 -16.10 9.56 -9.92
CA GLU A 20 -17.56 9.46 -9.84
C GLU A 20 -17.98 8.89 -8.51
N ALA A 21 -19.15 9.32 -8.02
CA ALA A 21 -19.73 8.73 -6.83
C ALA A 21 -19.91 7.22 -7.04
N GLY A 22 -19.48 6.44 -6.08
CA GLY A 22 -19.68 4.99 -6.09
C GLY A 22 -18.65 4.16 -6.83
N ILE A 23 -17.65 4.79 -7.49
CA ILE A 23 -16.63 4.00 -8.20
C ILE A 23 -15.84 3.10 -7.26
N LEU A 24 -15.48 3.62 -6.11
CA LEU A 24 -14.74 2.84 -5.12
C LEU A 24 -15.55 1.65 -4.61
N ALA A 25 -16.85 1.86 -4.36
CA ALA A 25 -17.74 0.79 -3.92
C ALA A 25 -17.88 -0.29 -5.00
N ARG A 26 -17.94 0.11 -6.27
CA ARG A 26 -18.03 -0.85 -7.38
C ARG A 26 -16.77 -1.70 -7.48
N ILE A 27 -15.61 -1.07 -7.34
CA ILE A 27 -14.33 -1.77 -7.39
C ILE A 27 -14.21 -2.74 -6.20
N ALA A 28 -14.49 -2.25 -5.00
CA ALA A 28 -14.45 -3.10 -3.79
C ALA A 28 -15.43 -4.27 -3.91
N GLY A 29 -16.62 -4.00 -4.45
CA GLY A 29 -17.65 -5.03 -4.66
C GLY A 29 -17.21 -6.11 -5.63
N LEU A 30 -16.47 -5.74 -6.67
CA LEU A 30 -15.92 -6.68 -7.62
C LEU A 30 -14.97 -7.67 -6.93
N PHE A 31 -14.10 -7.17 -6.09
CA PHE A 31 -13.18 -8.02 -5.31
C PHE A 31 -13.95 -8.92 -4.36
N THR A 32 -14.91 -8.35 -3.63
CA THR A 32 -15.71 -9.10 -2.66
C THR A 32 -16.52 -10.21 -3.31
N ALA A 33 -17.17 -9.89 -4.44
CA ALA A 33 -18.05 -10.86 -5.12
C ALA A 33 -17.29 -12.08 -5.62
N ARG A 34 -16.00 -11.93 -5.91
CA ARG A 34 -15.19 -13.02 -6.44
C ARG A 34 -14.26 -13.64 -5.39
N GLY A 35 -14.35 -13.18 -4.15
CA GLY A 35 -13.52 -13.70 -3.07
C GLY A 35 -12.06 -13.28 -3.14
N TYR A 36 -11.75 -12.22 -3.88
CA TYR A 36 -10.40 -11.68 -3.96
C TYR A 36 -10.14 -10.75 -2.77
N ASN A 37 -8.90 -10.72 -2.30
CA ASN A 37 -8.53 -9.87 -1.18
C ASN A 37 -7.84 -8.59 -1.65
N ILE A 38 -8.15 -7.49 -1.00
CA ILE A 38 -7.44 -6.21 -1.17
C ILE A 38 -6.50 -6.05 0.03
N ASP A 39 -5.20 -6.12 -0.22
CA ASP A 39 -4.20 -5.97 0.84
C ASP A 39 -3.98 -4.51 1.21
N SER A 40 -4.09 -3.63 0.21
CA SER A 40 -3.85 -2.20 0.38
C SER A 40 -4.61 -1.45 -0.71
N LEU A 41 -5.15 -0.28 -0.37
CA LEU A 41 -5.88 0.53 -1.33
C LEU A 41 -5.68 2.01 -1.00
N THR A 42 -5.27 2.79 -2.01
CA THR A 42 -5.19 4.24 -1.90
C THR A 42 -5.97 4.88 -3.03
N VAL A 43 -6.57 6.02 -2.75
CA VAL A 43 -7.35 6.78 -3.74
C VAL A 43 -7.04 8.25 -3.56
N ALA A 44 -6.74 8.93 -4.65
CA ALA A 44 -6.56 10.38 -4.62
C ALA A 44 -6.79 10.98 -6.00
N ASP A 45 -7.29 12.20 -6.02
CA ASP A 45 -7.42 12.97 -7.25
C ASP A 45 -6.03 13.28 -7.81
N ILE A 46 -5.89 13.22 -9.12
CA ILE A 46 -4.60 13.51 -9.77
C ILE A 46 -4.68 14.63 -10.80
N THR A 47 -5.84 15.26 -10.96
CA THR A 47 -6.00 16.41 -11.85
C THR A 47 -6.53 17.61 -11.06
N ASP A 48 -6.21 18.81 -11.54
CA ASP A 48 -6.58 20.06 -10.85
C ASP A 48 -8.09 20.24 -10.78
N ASP A 49 -8.83 19.73 -11.77
CA ASP A 49 -10.29 19.83 -11.80
C ASP A 49 -10.97 18.72 -10.98
N HIS A 50 -10.20 17.87 -10.31
CA HIS A 50 -10.69 16.74 -9.50
C HIS A 50 -11.51 15.72 -10.30
N ALA A 51 -11.36 15.71 -11.62
CA ALA A 51 -12.15 14.84 -12.49
C ALA A 51 -11.59 13.42 -12.58
N ILE A 52 -10.30 13.26 -12.36
CA ILE A 52 -9.60 11.98 -12.49
C ILE A 52 -8.93 11.62 -11.17
N SER A 53 -9.13 10.38 -10.75
CA SER A 53 -8.47 9.84 -9.55
C SER A 53 -7.55 8.69 -9.95
N ARG A 54 -6.52 8.50 -9.16
CA ARG A 54 -5.70 7.28 -9.20
C ARG A 54 -6.07 6.40 -8.03
N ILE A 55 -6.33 5.13 -8.33
CA ILE A 55 -6.54 4.11 -7.31
C ILE A 55 -5.38 3.13 -7.44
N THR A 56 -4.67 2.89 -6.35
CA THR A 56 -3.60 1.89 -6.31
C THR A 56 -4.07 0.76 -5.41
N ILE A 57 -4.09 -0.46 -5.96
CA ILE A 57 -4.57 -1.65 -5.24
C ILE A 57 -3.42 -2.64 -5.16
N VAL A 58 -3.14 -3.13 -3.97
CA VAL A 58 -2.24 -4.26 -3.79
C VAL A 58 -3.10 -5.49 -3.51
N THR A 59 -2.89 -6.52 -4.29
CA THR A 59 -3.62 -7.78 -4.16
C THR A 59 -2.66 -8.93 -4.43
N SER A 60 -2.97 -10.11 -3.93
CA SER A 60 -2.13 -11.28 -4.11
C SER A 60 -2.98 -12.43 -4.62
N GLY A 61 -2.40 -13.22 -5.50
CA GLY A 61 -3.09 -14.39 -6.05
C GLY A 61 -2.27 -15.08 -7.12
N PRO A 62 -2.74 -16.22 -7.60
CA PRO A 62 -2.12 -16.87 -8.75
C PRO A 62 -2.24 -16.00 -10.01
N PRO A 63 -1.33 -16.17 -10.99
CA PRO A 63 -1.35 -15.34 -12.20
C PRO A 63 -2.69 -15.28 -12.92
N LYS A 64 -3.40 -16.40 -13.01
CA LYS A 64 -4.71 -16.44 -13.67
C LYS A 64 -5.74 -15.58 -12.96
N VAL A 65 -5.70 -15.58 -11.61
CA VAL A 65 -6.62 -14.78 -10.80
C VAL A 65 -6.32 -13.29 -11.02
N ILE A 66 -5.04 -12.91 -11.03
CA ILE A 66 -4.65 -11.52 -11.27
C ILE A 66 -5.12 -11.07 -12.66
N ASP A 67 -4.94 -11.90 -13.68
CA ASP A 67 -5.40 -11.60 -15.03
C ASP A 67 -6.92 -11.37 -15.07
N GLN A 68 -7.68 -12.20 -14.36
CA GLN A 68 -9.13 -12.06 -14.26
C GLN A 68 -9.52 -10.74 -13.59
N ILE A 69 -8.83 -10.39 -12.51
CA ILE A 69 -9.08 -9.14 -11.79
C ILE A 69 -8.86 -7.95 -12.74
N ILE A 70 -7.75 -7.94 -13.45
CA ILE A 70 -7.41 -6.85 -14.38
C ILE A 70 -8.47 -6.74 -15.48
N ALA A 71 -8.89 -7.87 -16.06
CA ALA A 71 -9.89 -7.88 -17.10
C ALA A 71 -11.23 -7.33 -16.60
N GLN A 72 -11.63 -7.69 -15.39
CA GLN A 72 -12.88 -7.22 -14.79
C GLN A 72 -12.82 -5.72 -14.50
N LEU A 73 -11.70 -5.23 -13.96
CA LEU A 73 -11.51 -3.81 -13.69
C LEU A 73 -11.57 -2.99 -14.99
N ASP A 74 -10.94 -3.50 -16.03
CA ASP A 74 -10.86 -2.80 -17.31
C ASP A 74 -12.23 -2.65 -17.97
N ARG A 75 -13.18 -3.49 -17.62
CA ARG A 75 -14.54 -3.43 -18.17
C ARG A 75 -15.43 -2.39 -17.49
N LEU A 76 -15.04 -1.89 -16.33
CA LEU A 76 -15.83 -0.87 -15.64
C LEU A 76 -15.74 0.44 -16.42
N VAL A 77 -16.90 1.01 -16.76
CA VAL A 77 -16.95 2.20 -17.62
C VAL A 77 -16.11 3.36 -17.08
N PRO A 78 -16.17 3.69 -15.77
CA PRO A 78 -15.36 4.81 -15.28
C PRO A 78 -13.86 4.56 -15.26
N VAL A 79 -13.41 3.31 -15.47
CA VAL A 79 -11.98 2.99 -15.44
C VAL A 79 -11.37 3.29 -16.81
N HIS A 80 -10.42 4.22 -16.84
CA HIS A 80 -9.74 4.62 -18.07
C HIS A 80 -8.57 3.71 -18.40
N LYS A 81 -7.82 3.28 -17.39
CA LYS A 81 -6.61 2.49 -17.58
C LYS A 81 -6.31 1.67 -16.34
N VAL A 82 -5.83 0.45 -16.58
CA VAL A 82 -5.35 -0.43 -15.52
C VAL A 82 -3.95 -0.91 -15.89
N UNK A 83 -2.94 -0.80 -14.99
CA UNK A 83 -1.71 -1.16 -15.17
C UNK A 83 -1.33 -2.01 -14.13
N ASP A 84 -0.85 -3.05 -14.48
CA ASP A 84 -0.17 -3.91 -13.49
C ASP A 84 1.30 -3.50 -13.43
N LEU A 85 1.65 -2.74 -12.39
CA LEU A 85 3.02 -2.22 -12.27
C LEU A 85 4.02 -3.35 -12.07
N THR A 86 3.63 -4.40 -11.35
CA THR A 86 4.51 -5.52 -11.05
C THR A 86 4.96 -6.23 -12.33
N GLU A 87 4.04 -6.43 -13.28
CA GLU A 87 4.34 -7.10 -14.55
C GLU A 87 4.96 -6.18 -15.58
N ALA A 88 4.68 -4.87 -15.50
CA ALA A 88 5.10 -3.92 -16.52
C ALA A 88 6.61 -3.63 -16.50
N GLY A 89 7.27 -3.82 -15.37
CA GLY A 89 8.71 -3.59 -15.23
C GLY A 89 9.08 -2.92 -13.93
N PRO A 90 10.27 -2.33 -13.87
CA PRO A 90 10.70 -1.66 -12.63
C PRO A 90 9.82 -0.47 -12.29
N PHE A 91 9.41 -0.38 -11.03
CA PHE A 91 8.57 0.72 -10.58
C PHE A 91 8.98 1.14 -9.17
N VAL A 92 8.54 2.31 -8.74
CA VAL A 92 8.77 2.82 -7.40
C VAL A 92 7.46 2.72 -6.64
N GLU A 93 7.51 2.13 -5.45
CA GLU A 93 6.34 2.11 -4.56
C GLU A 93 6.73 2.63 -3.18
N ARG A 94 5.81 3.29 -2.53
CA ARG A 94 6.01 3.84 -1.18
C ARG A 94 4.70 3.85 -0.44
N GLU A 95 4.79 3.75 0.88
CA GLU A 95 3.68 4.06 1.77
C GLU A 95 4.22 4.88 2.94
N LEU A 96 3.32 5.56 3.62
CA LEU A 96 3.64 6.31 4.82
C LEU A 96 2.98 5.63 6.01
N ALA A 97 3.72 5.51 7.10
CA ALA A 97 3.19 4.99 8.36
C ALA A 97 3.43 5.98 9.49
N LEU A 98 2.45 6.06 10.39
CA LEU A 98 2.60 6.72 11.68
C LEU A 98 2.58 5.61 12.73
N VAL A 99 3.61 5.57 13.57
CA VAL A 99 3.83 4.46 14.50
C VAL A 99 4.00 5.04 15.90
N LYS A 100 3.04 4.75 16.78
CA LYS A 100 3.07 5.23 18.17
C LYS A 100 3.71 4.15 19.04
N VAL A 101 4.73 4.55 19.80
CA VAL A 101 5.51 3.64 20.65
C VAL A 101 5.60 4.23 22.04
N ALA A 102 5.27 3.43 23.06
CA ALA A 102 5.42 3.82 24.46
C ALA A 102 6.67 3.16 25.02
N GLY A 103 7.38 3.86 25.89
CA GLY A 103 8.54 3.31 26.57
C GLY A 103 9.32 4.37 27.31
N VAL A 104 10.02 3.90 28.35
CA VAL A 104 10.91 4.74 29.16
C VAL A 104 12.23 3.99 29.32
N GLY A 105 13.26 4.71 29.75
CA GLY A 105 14.57 4.11 30.01
C GLY A 105 15.16 3.49 28.75
N GLU A 106 15.63 2.26 28.86
CA GLU A 106 16.31 1.56 27.76
C GLU A 106 15.39 1.34 26.55
N ASP A 107 14.09 1.08 26.79
CA ASP A 107 13.13 0.92 25.70
C ASP A 107 13.01 2.20 24.88
N ARG A 108 13.00 3.34 25.56
CA ARG A 108 12.95 4.64 24.91
C ARG A 108 14.18 4.88 24.05
N ILE A 109 15.36 4.56 24.58
CA ILE A 109 16.63 4.72 23.85
C ILE A 109 16.65 3.80 22.63
N GLU A 110 16.23 2.55 22.80
CA GLU A 110 16.23 1.59 21.69
C GLU A 110 15.25 2.00 20.58
N ALA A 111 14.08 2.53 20.95
CA ALA A 111 13.11 3.02 19.96
C ALA A 111 13.72 4.13 19.11
N LEU A 112 14.41 5.09 19.75
CA LEU A 112 15.07 6.17 19.03
C LEU A 112 16.19 5.66 18.13
N ARG A 113 16.97 4.68 18.61
CA ARG A 113 18.06 4.10 17.83
C ARG A 113 17.53 3.42 16.57
N LEU A 114 16.46 2.63 16.71
CA LEU A 114 15.84 1.95 15.56
C LEU A 114 15.21 2.95 14.60
N ALA A 115 14.57 4.00 15.13
CA ALA A 115 14.00 5.05 14.30
C ALA A 115 15.08 5.67 13.41
N ASP A 116 16.26 5.93 13.97
CA ASP A 116 17.38 6.49 13.21
C ASP A 116 17.86 5.52 12.12
N VAL A 117 17.97 4.23 12.47
CA VAL A 117 18.38 3.20 11.49
C VAL A 117 17.43 3.15 10.30
N PHE A 118 16.14 3.25 10.54
CA PHE A 118 15.11 3.21 9.49
C PHE A 118 14.85 4.58 8.86
N ARG A 119 15.52 5.63 9.34
CA ARG A 119 15.32 7.02 8.89
C ARG A 119 13.88 7.49 9.11
N ALA A 120 13.30 7.05 10.22
CA ALA A 120 12.00 7.54 10.66
C ALA A 120 12.16 8.88 11.36
N LYS A 121 11.17 9.72 11.24
CA LYS A 121 11.16 11.04 11.90
C LYS A 121 10.31 10.98 13.15
N VAL A 122 10.71 11.71 14.20
CA VAL A 122 9.88 11.90 15.38
C VAL A 122 8.94 13.06 15.10
N VAL A 123 7.64 12.80 15.07
CA VAL A 123 6.63 13.85 14.82
C VAL A 123 5.85 14.22 16.06
N ASP A 124 5.91 13.39 17.10
CA ASP A 124 5.38 13.73 18.42
C ASP A 124 6.22 13.04 19.48
N THR A 125 6.39 13.69 20.61
CA THR A 125 7.14 13.14 21.74
C THR A 125 6.52 13.57 23.05
N THR A 126 6.42 12.61 23.98
CA THR A 126 6.12 12.87 25.38
C THR A 126 7.20 12.18 26.22
N ILE A 127 7.15 12.32 27.54
CA ILE A 127 8.11 11.65 28.41
C ILE A 127 8.05 10.13 28.21
N GLY A 128 6.87 9.59 27.94
CA GLY A 128 6.67 8.15 27.86
C GLY A 128 6.37 7.60 26.47
N SER A 129 6.43 8.43 25.42
CA SER A 129 6.02 7.95 24.09
C SER A 129 6.59 8.78 22.95
N PHE A 130 6.53 8.19 21.77
CA PHE A 130 6.84 8.85 20.50
C PHE A 130 5.76 8.51 19.48
N ILE A 131 5.57 9.41 18.51
CA ILE A 131 4.98 9.01 17.22
C ILE A 131 6.08 9.20 16.19
N PHE A 132 6.40 8.13 15.48
CA PHE A 132 7.37 8.14 14.38
C PHE A 132 6.61 8.18 13.05
N GLU A 133 7.17 8.92 12.09
CA GLU A 133 6.70 8.95 10.70
C GLU A 133 7.73 8.22 9.85
N LEU A 134 7.30 7.21 9.11
CA LEU A 134 8.18 6.41 8.24
C LEU A 134 7.57 6.33 6.85
N THR A 135 8.39 6.62 5.84
CA THR A 135 8.03 6.42 4.45
C THR A 135 8.95 5.36 3.86
N GLY A 136 8.39 4.37 3.18
CA GLY A 136 9.20 3.31 2.60
C GLY A 136 8.35 2.30 1.86
N THR A 137 9.02 1.23 1.46
CA THR A 137 8.34 0.07 0.88
C THR A 137 7.52 -0.64 1.96
N THR A 138 6.58 -1.47 1.54
CA THR A 138 5.80 -2.28 2.49
C THR A 138 6.71 -3.10 3.39
N GLU A 139 7.75 -3.71 2.82
CA GLU A 139 8.70 -4.53 3.61
C GLU A 139 9.40 -3.71 4.67
N LYS A 140 9.86 -2.50 4.33
CA LYS A 140 10.52 -1.62 5.29
C LYS A 140 9.59 -1.25 6.44
N VAL A 141 8.35 -0.88 6.10
CA VAL A 141 7.34 -0.52 7.12
C VAL A 141 7.02 -1.73 8.00
N ASP A 142 6.80 -2.89 7.39
CA ASP A 142 6.52 -4.14 8.15
C ASP A 142 7.64 -4.45 9.13
N ASN A 143 8.90 -4.32 8.70
CA ASN A 143 10.06 -4.61 9.53
C ASN A 143 10.14 -3.63 10.71
N PHE A 144 9.92 -2.35 10.46
CA PHE A 144 9.94 -1.34 11.51
C PHE A 144 8.85 -1.60 12.55
N VAL A 145 7.64 -1.90 12.09
CA VAL A 145 6.51 -2.18 12.99
C VAL A 145 6.80 -3.42 13.84
N ALA A 146 7.35 -4.47 13.22
CA ALA A 146 7.68 -5.71 13.94
C ALA A 146 8.70 -5.46 15.06
N LEU A 147 9.72 -4.63 14.78
CA LEU A 147 10.71 -4.29 15.80
C LEU A 147 10.11 -3.44 16.92
N MET A 148 9.27 -2.47 16.56
CA MET A 148 8.62 -1.61 17.57
C MET A 148 7.64 -2.40 18.43
N ARG A 149 7.03 -3.46 17.88
CA ARG A 149 6.14 -4.34 18.66
C ARG A 149 6.87 -4.97 19.83
N GLN A 150 8.15 -5.26 19.66
CA GLN A 150 8.98 -5.85 20.74
C GLN A 150 9.34 -4.83 21.82
N ILE A 151 9.24 -3.54 21.53
CA ILE A 151 9.58 -2.48 22.48
C ILE A 151 8.34 -1.99 23.21
N GLY A 152 7.31 -1.60 22.49
CA GLY A 152 6.12 -1.03 23.11
C GLY A 152 5.19 -0.38 22.13
N LEU A 153 4.90 -1.07 21.02
CA LEU A 153 3.98 -0.55 20.00
C LEU A 153 2.59 -0.33 20.60
N VAL A 154 2.05 0.86 20.40
CA VAL A 154 0.71 1.20 20.85
C VAL A 154 -0.28 1.14 19.70
N GLU A 155 0.08 1.74 18.56
CA GLU A 155 -0.88 1.87 17.47
C GLU A 155 -0.13 2.23 16.18
N VAL A 156 -0.67 1.78 15.04
CA VAL A 156 -0.10 2.05 13.72
C VAL A 156 -1.20 2.56 12.80
N GLY A 157 -0.91 3.64 12.06
CA GLY A 157 -1.72 4.06 10.94
C GLY A 157 -0.88 3.95 9.67
N ARG A 158 -1.45 3.40 8.60
CA ARG A 158 -0.75 3.26 7.32
C ARG A 158 -1.64 3.78 6.21
N THR A 159 -1.02 4.45 5.23
CA THR A 159 -1.77 5.00 4.09
C THR A 159 -2.14 3.91 3.08
N GLY A 160 -1.35 2.85 3.00
CA GLY A 160 -1.37 1.97 1.85
C GLY A 160 -0.38 2.45 0.80
N VAL A 161 -0.20 1.66 -0.23
CA VAL A 161 0.87 1.82 -1.23
C VAL A 161 0.42 2.74 -2.37
N VAL A 162 1.31 3.64 -2.79
CA VAL A 162 1.24 4.30 -4.09
C VAL A 162 2.43 3.83 -4.92
N GLY A 163 2.28 3.79 -6.24
CA GLY A 163 3.34 3.34 -7.11
C GLY A 163 3.31 4.01 -8.47
N LEU A 164 4.49 4.19 -9.03
CA LEU A 164 4.65 4.77 -10.37
C LEU A 164 5.75 4.00 -11.12
N MET A 165 5.55 3.78 -12.40
CA MET A 165 6.60 3.21 -13.26
C MET A 165 7.78 4.16 -13.31
N ARG A 166 8.96 3.59 -13.46
CA ARG A 166 10.18 4.37 -13.67
C ARG A 166 10.23 4.90 -15.10
N GLY A 167 10.97 5.98 -15.27
CA GLY A 167 11.17 6.58 -16.59
C GLY A 167 10.23 7.76 -16.84
N LYS A 168 10.19 8.21 -18.08
CA LYS A 168 9.48 9.45 -18.43
C LYS A 168 8.04 9.25 -18.89
N GLU A 169 7.65 8.02 -19.13
CA GLU A 169 6.31 7.74 -19.65
C GLU A 169 5.30 7.66 -18.51
N ALA A 170 4.10 8.20 -18.75
CA ALA A 170 3.00 8.08 -17.79
C ALA A 170 2.38 6.68 -17.85
N ASN A 171 1.94 6.14 -16.71
CA ASN A 171 1.19 4.89 -16.68
C ASN A 171 -0.29 5.13 -16.48
#